data_7870f315675b421bca0d6bd046363617
#
_entry.id   7870f315675b421bca0d6bd046363617
#
_cell.length_a   1.000
_cell.length_b   1.000
_cell.length_c   1.000
_cell.angle_alpha   90.00
_cell.angle_beta   90.00
_cell.angle_gamma   90.00
#
_symmetry.space_group_name_H-M   'P 1'
#
loop_
_entity.id
_entity.type
_entity.pdbx_description
1 polymer ?
#
loop_
_entity_poly.entity_id
_entity_poly.type
_entity_poly.pdbx_seq_one_letter_code
_entity_poly.pdbx_strand_id
1 'polypeptide(L)'
;MRVFSAANRFGALALSLALLAGCSSNDTAPEDEDEFAGVQERELYELARTALDSNRYPIAIERLEALDTRYPFGPHAEQAQLELIYAYYENSNWEEARAAASRFIRLHPDHPQVDYAYYLRGLSAWQAGRFSLERLRLIDISKRDLGASRDAYNDFRELIQRYPQSQYAPDAQQRIVYLRELLARHELHVADYYLRRGAFLAAIERGRWVVENYPESNATRDALATMVEGYQGMGMQDRASEVLAVLRENAPDHEQLQGSRFVPKYNGGRN
;
A
#
# COMPACT_ATOMS: atom_id res chain seq x y z
N MET A 1 -67.99 -9.85 -38.68
CA MET A 1 -68.17 -11.23 -38.14
C MET A 1 -66.80 -11.78 -37.74
N ARG A 2 -66.64 -12.02 -36.46
CA ARG A 2 -65.44 -12.52 -35.89
C ARG A 2 -65.33 -14.02 -35.98
N VAL A 3 -64.16 -14.53 -36.41
CA VAL A 3 -63.79 -15.92 -36.16
C VAL A 3 -62.34 -15.85 -35.73
N PHE A 4 -62.06 -15.85 -34.39
CA PHE A 4 -60.73 -16.02 -33.81
C PHE A 4 -60.48 -17.52 -33.65
N SER A 5 -59.43 -17.99 -34.27
CA SER A 5 -58.94 -19.36 -34.28
C SER A 5 -58.38 -19.78 -32.92
N ALA A 6 -58.88 -20.90 -32.39
CA ALA A 6 -58.51 -21.52 -31.11
C ALA A 6 -57.20 -22.35 -31.16
N ALA A 7 -56.34 -22.11 -32.15
CA ALA A 7 -55.14 -22.95 -32.38
C ALA A 7 -53.84 -22.54 -31.59
N ASN A 8 -53.89 -21.43 -30.87
CA ASN A 8 -52.62 -20.88 -30.25
C ASN A 8 -52.44 -21.19 -28.76
N ARG A 9 -53.34 -21.98 -28.14
CA ARG A 9 -53.25 -22.30 -26.69
C ARG A 9 -52.61 -23.65 -26.38
N PHE A 10 -52.41 -24.52 -27.34
CA PHE A 10 -51.74 -25.82 -27.14
C PHE A 10 -50.24 -25.79 -27.39
N GLY A 11 -49.73 -24.81 -28.13
CA GLY A 11 -48.28 -24.65 -28.37
C GLY A 11 -47.50 -24.13 -27.18
N ALA A 12 -48.13 -23.33 -26.32
CA ALA A 12 -47.47 -22.74 -25.15
C ALA A 12 -47.30 -23.72 -23.97
N LEU A 13 -48.16 -24.76 -23.89
CA LEU A 13 -48.10 -25.75 -22.82
C LEU A 13 -47.06 -26.85 -23.09
N ALA A 14 -46.75 -27.14 -24.35
CA ALA A 14 -45.76 -28.13 -24.76
C ALA A 14 -44.32 -27.58 -24.60
N LEU A 15 -44.11 -26.26 -24.72
CA LEU A 15 -42.79 -25.63 -24.58
C LEU A 15 -42.39 -25.47 -23.12
N SER A 16 -43.34 -25.36 -22.20
CA SER A 16 -43.06 -25.25 -20.76
C SER A 16 -42.71 -26.58 -20.07
N LEU A 17 -43.11 -27.73 -20.68
CA LEU A 17 -42.75 -29.04 -20.12
C LEU A 17 -41.37 -29.53 -20.57
N ALA A 18 -40.80 -28.99 -21.65
CA ALA A 18 -39.47 -29.36 -22.15
C ALA A 18 -38.32 -28.70 -21.34
N LEU A 19 -38.62 -27.65 -20.58
CA LEU A 19 -37.61 -26.94 -19.76
C LEU A 19 -37.38 -27.56 -18.36
N LEU A 20 -38.17 -28.54 -17.95
CA LEU A 20 -38.06 -29.24 -16.67
C LEU A 20 -37.29 -30.58 -16.73
N ALA A 21 -36.88 -31.02 -17.91
CA ALA A 21 -36.16 -32.27 -18.12
C ALA A 21 -34.62 -32.07 -18.19
N GLY A 22 -34.11 -30.84 -17.96
CA GLY A 22 -32.72 -30.49 -18.17
C GLY A 22 -31.84 -30.43 -16.91
N CYS A 23 -32.30 -30.89 -15.74
CA CYS A 23 -31.49 -30.87 -14.50
C CYS A 23 -31.38 -32.26 -13.91
N SER A 24 -30.75 -33.17 -14.63
CA SER A 24 -30.22 -34.42 -14.06
C SER A 24 -29.02 -34.88 -14.87
N SER A 25 -28.03 -33.96 -15.02
CA SER A 25 -26.67 -34.38 -15.16
C SER A 25 -26.13 -34.50 -13.74
N ASN A 26 -25.88 -35.71 -13.29
CA ASN A 26 -24.98 -36.04 -12.21
C ASN A 26 -23.57 -35.70 -12.73
N ASP A 27 -23.29 -34.41 -12.93
CA ASP A 27 -21.94 -33.90 -12.91
C ASP A 27 -21.55 -33.92 -11.44
N THR A 28 -21.06 -35.05 -10.95
CA THR A 28 -20.04 -35.07 -9.93
C THR A 28 -18.93 -34.19 -10.54
N ALA A 29 -18.84 -32.92 -10.11
CA ALA A 29 -17.63 -32.16 -10.28
C ALA A 29 -16.49 -33.11 -9.94
N PRO A 30 -15.42 -33.21 -10.74
CA PRO A 30 -14.27 -33.98 -10.35
C PRO A 30 -13.95 -33.47 -8.93
N GLU A 31 -13.98 -34.36 -7.92
CA GLU A 31 -13.36 -34.09 -6.64
C GLU A 31 -11.97 -33.61 -7.05
N ASP A 32 -11.59 -32.37 -6.74
CA ASP A 32 -10.24 -31.86 -6.96
C ASP A 32 -9.34 -32.91 -6.31
N GLU A 33 -8.80 -33.84 -7.13
CA GLU A 33 -7.84 -34.81 -6.66
C GLU A 33 -6.69 -33.97 -6.12
N ASP A 34 -6.54 -34.01 -4.82
CA ASP A 34 -5.49 -33.30 -4.12
C ASP A 34 -4.14 -33.71 -4.72
N GLU A 35 -3.59 -32.91 -5.63
CA GLU A 35 -2.37 -33.18 -6.42
C GLU A 35 -1.19 -33.61 -5.50
N PHE A 36 -1.22 -33.18 -4.24
CA PHE A 36 -0.16 -33.46 -3.27
C PHE A 36 -0.57 -34.54 -2.24
N ALA A 37 -1.64 -35.32 -2.48
CA ALA A 37 -2.06 -36.38 -1.60
C ALA A 37 -0.94 -37.43 -1.47
N GLY A 38 -0.45 -37.62 -0.22
CA GLY A 38 0.59 -38.62 0.08
C GLY A 38 2.03 -38.20 -0.26
N VAL A 39 2.27 -37.01 -0.81
CA VAL A 39 3.62 -36.45 -1.02
C VAL A 39 4.22 -36.13 0.37
N GLN A 40 5.43 -36.60 0.64
CA GLN A 40 6.14 -36.30 1.89
C GLN A 40 6.63 -34.84 1.92
N GLU A 41 6.73 -34.28 3.13
CA GLU A 41 7.18 -32.90 3.35
C GLU A 41 8.48 -32.56 2.61
N ARG A 42 9.49 -33.39 2.76
CA ARG A 42 10.79 -33.17 2.12
C ARG A 42 10.69 -33.14 0.59
N GLU A 43 9.95 -34.07 0.02
CA GLU A 43 9.75 -34.13 -1.44
C GLU A 43 9.00 -32.89 -1.93
N LEU A 44 7.93 -32.49 -1.24
CA LEU A 44 7.15 -31.29 -1.56
C LEU A 44 8.03 -30.02 -1.49
N TYR A 45 8.89 -29.94 -0.47
CA TYR A 45 9.84 -28.85 -0.33
C TYR A 45 10.86 -28.80 -1.46
N GLU A 46 11.47 -29.95 -1.84
CA GLU A 46 12.41 -30.06 -2.95
C GLU A 46 11.76 -29.68 -4.30
N LEU A 47 10.51 -30.07 -4.51
CA LEU A 47 9.73 -29.67 -5.69
C LEU A 47 9.46 -28.15 -5.72
N ALA A 48 9.12 -27.55 -4.56
CA ALA A 48 8.94 -26.11 -4.43
C ALA A 48 10.24 -25.36 -4.72
N ARG A 49 11.36 -25.79 -4.15
CA ARG A 49 12.70 -25.23 -4.40
C ARG A 49 13.08 -25.29 -5.86
N THR A 50 12.84 -26.41 -6.54
CA THR A 50 13.12 -26.55 -7.98
C THR A 50 12.31 -25.54 -8.82
N ALA A 51 11.08 -25.26 -8.41
CA ALA A 51 10.24 -24.26 -9.07
C ALA A 51 10.76 -22.83 -8.82
N LEU A 52 11.20 -22.51 -7.59
CA LEU A 52 11.82 -21.22 -7.25
C LEU A 52 13.11 -20.99 -8.05
N ASP A 53 14.01 -21.97 -8.07
CA ASP A 53 15.30 -21.90 -8.77
C ASP A 53 15.12 -21.72 -10.28
N SER A 54 13.98 -22.15 -10.82
CA SER A 54 13.58 -21.99 -12.21
C SER A 54 12.73 -20.74 -12.47
N ASN A 55 12.53 -19.86 -11.48
CA ASN A 55 11.66 -18.68 -11.51
C ASN A 55 10.19 -19.00 -11.90
N ARG A 56 9.73 -20.22 -11.63
CA ARG A 56 8.35 -20.64 -11.87
C ARG A 56 7.50 -20.34 -10.63
N TYR A 57 7.37 -19.05 -10.32
CA TYR A 57 6.75 -18.59 -9.08
C TYR A 57 5.31 -19.07 -8.86
N PRO A 58 4.41 -19.13 -9.85
CA PRO A 58 3.08 -19.68 -9.63
C PRO A 58 3.09 -21.13 -9.12
N ILE A 59 3.97 -21.97 -9.70
CA ILE A 59 4.13 -23.39 -9.28
C ILE A 59 4.80 -23.48 -7.91
N ALA A 60 5.76 -22.60 -7.63
CA ALA A 60 6.39 -22.53 -6.31
C ALA A 60 5.38 -22.16 -5.22
N ILE A 61 4.52 -21.17 -5.48
CA ILE A 61 3.46 -20.73 -4.56
C ILE A 61 2.55 -21.92 -4.23
N GLU A 62 2.00 -22.60 -5.23
CA GLU A 62 1.11 -23.75 -5.04
C GLU A 62 1.71 -24.82 -4.13
N ARG A 63 2.97 -25.17 -4.36
CA ARG A 63 3.68 -26.19 -3.57
C ARG A 63 4.01 -25.73 -2.15
N LEU A 64 4.40 -24.45 -1.99
CA LEU A 64 4.71 -23.88 -0.68
C LEU A 64 3.44 -23.70 0.16
N GLU A 65 2.31 -23.34 -0.44
CA GLU A 65 1.00 -23.28 0.23
C GLU A 65 0.55 -24.67 0.67
N ALA A 66 0.71 -25.68 -0.20
CA ALA A 66 0.42 -27.06 0.14
C ALA A 66 1.30 -27.54 1.31
N LEU A 67 2.58 -27.19 1.33
CA LEU A 67 3.50 -27.52 2.42
C LEU A 67 3.09 -26.83 3.72
N ASP A 68 2.82 -25.51 3.69
CA ASP A 68 2.40 -24.74 4.87
C ASP A 68 1.08 -25.27 5.48
N THR A 69 0.19 -25.76 4.61
CA THR A 69 -1.11 -26.32 5.05
C THR A 69 -0.98 -27.73 5.65
N ARG A 70 -0.15 -28.59 5.04
CA ARG A 70 -0.06 -30.00 5.43
C ARG A 70 0.96 -30.27 6.53
N TYR A 71 2.04 -29.51 6.51
CA TYR A 71 3.18 -29.69 7.41
C TYR A 71 3.55 -28.40 8.16
N PRO A 72 2.60 -27.74 8.85
CA PRO A 72 2.82 -26.40 9.45
C PRO A 72 3.88 -26.38 10.56
N PHE A 73 4.26 -27.55 11.08
CA PHE A 73 5.27 -27.72 12.13
C PHE A 73 6.41 -28.63 11.69
N GLY A 74 6.55 -28.88 10.41
CA GLY A 74 7.62 -29.69 9.85
C GLY A 74 8.98 -28.99 9.89
N PRO A 75 10.08 -29.76 9.73
CA PRO A 75 11.43 -29.21 9.73
C PRO A 75 11.71 -28.15 8.66
N HIS A 76 10.91 -28.08 7.60
CA HIS A 76 11.05 -27.08 6.54
C HIS A 76 9.98 -25.96 6.62
N ALA A 77 9.06 -26.00 7.59
CA ALA A 77 7.90 -25.12 7.63
C ALA A 77 8.29 -23.63 7.66
N GLU A 78 9.18 -23.23 8.58
CA GLU A 78 9.61 -21.83 8.71
C GLU A 78 10.33 -21.32 7.46
N GLN A 79 11.20 -22.15 6.88
CA GLN A 79 11.90 -21.80 5.64
C GLN A 79 10.93 -21.70 4.45
N ALA A 80 9.98 -22.64 4.33
CA ALA A 80 8.97 -22.62 3.30
C ALA A 80 8.06 -21.38 3.38
N GLN A 81 7.70 -20.95 4.59
CA GLN A 81 6.95 -19.69 4.80
C GLN A 81 7.72 -18.45 4.33
N LEU A 82 9.03 -18.37 4.59
CA LEU A 82 9.87 -17.28 4.09
C LEU A 82 9.97 -17.31 2.56
N GLU A 83 10.13 -18.49 1.99
CA GLU A 83 10.20 -18.66 0.54
C GLU A 83 8.87 -18.39 -0.15
N LEU A 84 7.73 -18.65 0.53
CA LEU A 84 6.40 -18.29 0.06
C LEU A 84 6.22 -16.77 -0.01
N ILE A 85 6.70 -16.02 0.99
CA ILE A 85 6.71 -14.55 0.95
C ILE A 85 7.47 -14.04 -0.28
N TYR A 86 8.65 -14.61 -0.53
CA TYR A 86 9.47 -14.27 -1.69
C TYR A 86 8.78 -14.63 -3.01
N ALA A 87 8.20 -15.83 -3.11
CA ALA A 87 7.49 -16.29 -4.30
C ALA A 87 6.30 -15.38 -4.65
N TYR A 88 5.50 -14.99 -3.66
CA TYR A 88 4.42 -14.02 -3.85
C TYR A 88 4.95 -12.67 -4.34
N TYR A 89 6.03 -12.17 -3.72
CA TYR A 89 6.64 -10.90 -4.11
C TYR A 89 7.10 -10.92 -5.58
N GLU A 90 7.84 -11.94 -5.99
CA GLU A 90 8.35 -12.08 -7.36
C GLU A 90 7.23 -12.32 -8.39
N ASN A 91 6.13 -12.96 -7.95
CA ASN A 91 4.93 -13.14 -8.79
C ASN A 91 4.02 -11.89 -8.86
N SER A 92 4.42 -10.79 -8.23
CA SER A 92 3.64 -9.54 -8.14
C SER A 92 2.32 -9.66 -7.35
N ASN A 93 2.19 -10.66 -6.50
CA ASN A 93 1.11 -10.85 -5.54
C ASN A 93 1.42 -10.04 -4.27
N TRP A 94 1.38 -8.70 -4.38
CA TRP A 94 1.89 -7.80 -3.34
C TRP A 94 1.11 -7.91 -2.02
N GLU A 95 -0.20 -8.08 -2.07
CA GLU A 95 -1.04 -8.16 -0.88
C GLU A 95 -0.84 -9.50 -0.16
N GLU A 96 -0.75 -10.60 -0.89
CA GLU A 96 -0.47 -11.93 -0.36
C GLU A 96 0.93 -11.98 0.28
N ALA A 97 1.93 -11.38 -0.36
CA ALA A 97 3.28 -11.25 0.18
C ALA A 97 3.29 -10.49 1.51
N ARG A 98 2.55 -9.37 1.61
CA ARG A 98 2.41 -8.59 2.85
C ARG A 98 1.70 -9.37 3.95
N ALA A 99 0.63 -10.07 3.60
CA ALA A 99 -0.12 -10.88 4.55
C ALA A 99 0.72 -12.04 5.10
N ALA A 100 1.41 -12.78 4.22
CA ALA A 100 2.31 -13.87 4.59
C ALA A 100 3.48 -13.38 5.45
N ALA A 101 4.12 -12.26 5.09
CA ALA A 101 5.19 -11.65 5.88
C ALA A 101 4.71 -11.21 7.27
N SER A 102 3.54 -10.58 7.36
CA SER A 102 2.95 -10.19 8.65
C SER A 102 2.61 -11.39 9.53
N ARG A 103 2.15 -12.48 8.92
CA ARG A 103 1.90 -13.75 9.62
C ARG A 103 3.20 -14.34 10.15
N PHE A 104 4.25 -14.42 9.31
CA PHE A 104 5.56 -14.95 9.69
C PHE A 104 6.18 -14.17 10.86
N ILE A 105 6.22 -12.85 10.78
CA ILE A 105 6.73 -11.96 11.83
C ILE A 105 6.02 -12.19 13.17
N ARG A 106 4.72 -12.44 13.15
CA ARG A 106 3.94 -12.69 14.36
C ARG A 106 4.18 -14.07 14.94
N LEU A 107 4.36 -15.09 14.10
CA LEU A 107 4.54 -16.48 14.54
C LEU A 107 5.99 -16.79 14.93
N HIS A 108 6.95 -16.15 14.28
CA HIS A 108 8.38 -16.41 14.40
C HIS A 108 9.19 -15.13 14.68
N PRO A 109 8.89 -14.38 15.78
CA PRO A 109 9.51 -13.06 16.04
C PRO A 109 11.03 -13.15 16.28
N ASP A 110 11.52 -14.29 16.74
CA ASP A 110 12.92 -14.54 17.08
C ASP A 110 13.67 -15.32 15.98
N HIS A 111 13.04 -15.54 14.81
CA HIS A 111 13.70 -16.24 13.71
C HIS A 111 14.90 -15.45 13.18
N PRO A 112 16.05 -16.09 12.88
CA PRO A 112 17.26 -15.40 12.42
C PRO A 112 17.09 -14.52 11.17
N GLN A 113 16.10 -14.82 10.33
CA GLN A 113 15.79 -14.10 9.09
C GLN A 113 14.46 -13.33 9.18
N VAL A 114 13.99 -12.99 10.38
CA VAL A 114 12.74 -12.23 10.50
C VAL A 114 12.85 -10.82 9.91
N ASP A 115 14.04 -10.24 9.90
CA ASP A 115 14.36 -8.97 9.24
C ASP A 115 14.11 -9.02 7.73
N TYR A 116 14.34 -10.17 7.09
CA TYR A 116 13.97 -10.39 5.69
C TYR A 116 12.46 -10.33 5.46
N ALA A 117 11.67 -10.92 6.35
CA ALA A 117 10.22 -10.84 6.27
C ALA A 117 9.72 -9.38 6.43
N TYR A 118 10.28 -8.59 7.36
CA TYR A 118 10.01 -7.16 7.46
C TYR A 118 10.35 -6.41 6.17
N TYR A 119 11.49 -6.72 5.58
CA TYR A 119 11.95 -6.10 4.35
C TYR A 119 11.03 -6.39 3.17
N LEU A 120 10.66 -7.67 2.96
CA LEU A 120 9.73 -8.05 1.90
C LEU A 120 8.32 -7.46 2.10
N ARG A 121 7.86 -7.33 3.35
CA ARG A 121 6.60 -6.64 3.66
C ARG A 121 6.63 -5.19 3.17
N GLY A 122 7.69 -4.47 3.47
CA GLY A 122 7.91 -3.11 3.01
C GLY A 122 8.07 -2.99 1.50
N LEU A 123 8.82 -3.92 0.87
CA LEU A 123 8.97 -3.97 -0.59
C LEU A 123 7.65 -4.21 -1.32
N SER A 124 6.82 -5.10 -0.80
CA SER A 124 5.50 -5.40 -1.38
C SER A 124 4.58 -4.18 -1.34
N ALA A 125 4.52 -3.47 -0.19
CA ALA A 125 3.79 -2.21 -0.09
C ALA A 125 4.38 -1.13 -1.01
N TRP A 126 5.70 -1.05 -1.14
CA TRP A 126 6.38 -0.17 -2.07
C TRP A 126 5.97 -0.42 -3.53
N GLN A 127 5.93 -1.67 -3.95
CA GLN A 127 5.55 -2.05 -5.31
C GLN A 127 4.06 -1.79 -5.57
N ALA A 128 3.18 -2.11 -4.62
CA ALA A 128 1.75 -1.83 -4.71
C ALA A 128 1.46 -0.32 -4.87
N GLY A 129 2.28 0.54 -4.24
CA GLY A 129 2.16 2.00 -4.35
C GLY A 129 2.72 2.61 -5.64
N ARG A 130 3.42 1.82 -6.48
CA ARG A 130 4.05 2.33 -7.70
C ARG A 130 3.10 2.28 -8.90
N PHE A 131 2.93 3.42 -9.54
CA PHE A 131 2.18 3.51 -10.79
C PHE A 131 3.11 3.40 -11.99
N SER A 132 2.73 2.63 -13.00
CA SER A 132 3.53 2.45 -14.23
C SER A 132 3.87 3.77 -14.93
N LEU A 133 3.02 4.79 -14.79
CA LEU A 133 3.19 6.12 -15.38
C LEU A 133 4.13 7.05 -14.56
N GLU A 134 4.50 6.66 -13.34
CA GLU A 134 5.50 7.38 -12.53
C GLU A 134 6.85 7.42 -13.23
N ARG A 135 7.26 6.31 -13.84
CA ARG A 135 8.53 6.20 -14.58
C ARG A 135 8.64 7.22 -15.72
N LEU A 136 7.50 7.65 -16.27
CA LEU A 136 7.43 8.63 -17.35
C LEU A 136 7.29 10.07 -16.85
N ARG A 137 7.24 10.30 -15.52
CA ARG A 137 7.01 11.62 -14.89
C ARG A 137 5.78 12.36 -15.41
N LEU A 138 4.80 11.66 -15.95
CA LEU A 138 3.58 12.22 -16.52
C LEU A 138 2.52 12.54 -15.47
N ILE A 139 2.68 12.03 -14.23
CA ILE A 139 1.71 12.15 -13.15
C ILE A 139 2.43 12.57 -11.87
N ASP A 140 1.89 13.58 -11.20
CA ASP A 140 2.29 13.95 -9.85
C ASP A 140 1.59 13.02 -8.85
N ILE A 141 2.33 12.03 -8.36
CA ILE A 141 1.83 10.98 -7.47
C ILE A 141 1.38 11.57 -6.13
N SER A 142 2.02 12.66 -5.66
CA SER A 142 1.68 13.27 -4.39
C SER A 142 0.23 13.78 -4.31
N LYS A 143 -0.48 13.83 -5.44
CA LYS A 143 -1.90 14.22 -5.54
C LYS A 143 -2.87 13.04 -5.53
N ARG A 144 -2.38 11.81 -5.37
CA ARG A 144 -3.19 10.60 -5.37
C ARG A 144 -3.31 10.00 -3.97
N ASP A 145 -4.05 8.90 -3.87
CA ASP A 145 -4.05 8.08 -2.67
C ASP A 145 -2.66 7.45 -2.47
N LEU A 146 -2.10 7.63 -1.29
CA LEU A 146 -0.78 7.15 -0.88
C LEU A 146 -0.85 6.10 0.23
N GLY A 147 -1.96 5.37 0.36
CA GLY A 147 -2.13 4.34 1.37
C GLY A 147 -0.97 3.34 1.38
N ALA A 148 -0.70 2.69 0.25
CA ALA A 148 0.41 1.74 0.11
C ALA A 148 1.79 2.38 0.33
N SER A 149 2.00 3.65 -0.08
CA SER A 149 3.26 4.36 0.19
C SER A 149 3.45 4.64 1.69
N ARG A 150 2.37 4.92 2.42
CA ARG A 150 2.40 5.11 3.88
C ARG A 150 2.71 3.79 4.58
N ASP A 151 2.10 2.70 4.12
CA ASP A 151 2.39 1.36 4.63
C ASP A 151 3.87 1.00 4.41
N ALA A 152 4.41 1.19 3.21
CA ALA A 152 5.82 0.96 2.91
C ALA A 152 6.74 1.79 3.82
N TYR A 153 6.43 3.07 4.04
CA TYR A 153 7.17 3.95 4.93
C TYR A 153 7.23 3.40 6.36
N ASN A 154 6.08 2.97 6.89
CA ASN A 154 5.98 2.42 8.24
C ASN A 154 6.71 1.08 8.34
N ASP A 155 6.56 0.19 7.36
CA ASP A 155 7.20 -1.12 7.34
C ASP A 155 8.74 -1.01 7.30
N PHE A 156 9.28 -0.16 6.43
CA PHE A 156 10.74 0.09 6.37
C PHE A 156 11.25 0.77 7.63
N ARG A 157 10.49 1.70 8.21
CA ARG A 157 10.85 2.36 9.47
C ARG A 157 10.89 1.34 10.61
N GLU A 158 9.93 0.43 10.70
CA GLU A 158 9.90 -0.64 11.69
C GLU A 158 11.11 -1.57 11.54
N LEU A 159 11.46 -1.97 10.31
CA LEU A 159 12.66 -2.75 10.02
C LEU A 159 13.91 -2.07 10.59
N ILE A 160 14.14 -0.80 10.27
CA ILE A 160 15.35 -0.08 10.70
C ILE A 160 15.39 0.09 12.22
N GLN A 161 14.23 0.34 12.84
CA GLN A 161 14.17 0.50 14.31
C GLN A 161 14.43 -0.79 15.06
N ARG A 162 13.91 -1.93 14.57
CA ARG A 162 14.08 -3.23 15.23
C ARG A 162 15.40 -3.91 14.87
N TYR A 163 15.84 -3.77 13.63
CA TYR A 163 16.99 -4.47 13.06
C TYR A 163 17.96 -3.49 12.37
N PRO A 164 18.57 -2.54 13.11
CA PRO A 164 19.43 -1.50 12.51
C PRO A 164 20.70 -2.08 11.85
N GLN A 165 21.09 -3.31 12.22
CA GLN A 165 22.24 -4.03 11.66
C GLN A 165 21.85 -5.00 10.52
N SER A 166 20.59 -5.04 10.13
CA SER A 166 20.12 -5.86 9.01
C SER A 166 20.82 -5.45 7.71
N GLN A 167 21.19 -6.43 6.89
CA GLN A 167 21.73 -6.18 5.55
C GLN A 167 20.76 -5.41 4.65
N TYR A 168 19.47 -5.42 4.97
CA TYR A 168 18.40 -4.73 4.22
C TYR A 168 18.19 -3.28 4.69
N ALA A 169 18.74 -2.90 5.86
CA ALA A 169 18.54 -1.57 6.43
C ALA A 169 19.03 -0.42 5.51
N PRO A 170 20.19 -0.52 4.81
CA PRO A 170 20.64 0.55 3.91
C PRO A 170 19.67 0.83 2.74
N ASP A 171 19.11 -0.20 2.10
CA ASP A 171 18.13 -0.03 1.03
C ASP A 171 16.82 0.54 1.58
N ALA A 172 16.33 0.01 2.70
CA ALA A 172 15.14 0.52 3.39
C ALA A 172 15.27 2.01 3.73
N GLN A 173 16.46 2.44 4.18
CA GLN A 173 16.75 3.85 4.48
C GLN A 173 16.63 4.75 3.25
N GLN A 174 17.14 4.33 2.10
CA GLN A 174 17.02 5.09 0.86
C GLN A 174 15.55 5.24 0.43
N ARG A 175 14.76 4.18 0.58
CA ARG A 175 13.31 4.23 0.28
C ARG A 175 12.55 5.13 1.23
N ILE A 176 12.88 5.12 2.53
CA ILE A 176 12.28 6.02 3.52
C ILE A 176 12.49 7.49 3.13
N VAL A 177 13.68 7.88 2.67
CA VAL A 177 13.94 9.26 2.24
C VAL A 177 12.97 9.67 1.13
N TYR A 178 12.80 8.85 0.11
CA TYR A 178 11.86 9.12 -0.98
C TYR A 178 10.40 9.17 -0.49
N LEU A 179 9.98 8.17 0.29
CA LEU A 179 8.60 8.06 0.78
C LEU A 179 8.25 9.25 1.68
N ARG A 180 9.17 9.66 2.56
CA ARG A 180 9.01 10.84 3.41
C ARG A 180 8.73 12.10 2.60
N GLU A 181 9.54 12.37 1.57
CA GLU A 181 9.32 13.52 0.69
C GLU A 181 7.97 13.43 -0.04
N LEU A 182 7.59 12.25 -0.51
CA LEU A 182 6.32 12.03 -1.19
C LEU A 182 5.12 12.28 -0.26
N LEU A 183 5.15 11.72 0.94
CA LEU A 183 4.07 11.84 1.93
C LEU A 183 3.96 13.28 2.46
N ALA A 184 5.08 13.93 2.74
CA ALA A 184 5.09 15.32 3.18
C ALA A 184 4.50 16.27 2.12
N ARG A 185 4.86 16.09 0.83
CA ARG A 185 4.28 16.86 -0.27
C ARG A 185 2.78 16.62 -0.45
N HIS A 186 2.32 15.39 -0.25
CA HIS A 186 0.89 15.09 -0.27
C HIS A 186 0.13 15.92 0.76
N GLU A 187 0.61 15.95 2.01
CA GLU A 187 -0.02 16.75 3.07
C GLU A 187 -0.04 18.25 2.70
N LEU A 188 1.03 18.77 2.09
CA LEU A 188 1.07 20.16 1.61
C LEU A 188 0.09 20.44 0.45
N HIS A 189 -0.12 19.51 -0.46
CA HIS A 189 -1.17 19.66 -1.48
C HIS A 189 -2.56 19.75 -0.87
N VAL A 190 -2.82 18.95 0.16
CA VAL A 190 -4.08 19.02 0.91
C VAL A 190 -4.18 20.33 1.68
N ALA A 191 -3.10 20.80 2.31
CA ALA A 191 -3.05 22.07 3.02
C ALA A 191 -3.31 23.27 2.09
N ASP A 192 -2.69 23.26 0.90
CA ASP A 192 -2.87 24.25 -0.15
C ASP A 192 -4.34 24.35 -0.62
N TYR A 193 -5.02 23.22 -0.75
CA TYR A 193 -6.44 23.19 -1.05
C TYR A 193 -7.26 23.87 0.05
N TYR A 194 -6.95 23.63 1.33
CA TYR A 194 -7.64 24.25 2.45
C TYR A 194 -7.37 25.76 2.57
N LEU A 195 -6.13 26.21 2.34
CA LEU A 195 -5.80 27.64 2.31
C LEU A 195 -6.62 28.40 1.26
N ARG A 196 -6.69 27.87 0.03
CA ARG A 196 -7.50 28.46 -1.03
C ARG A 196 -8.98 28.59 -0.70
N ARG A 197 -9.49 27.72 0.15
CA ARG A 197 -10.89 27.74 0.61
C ARG A 197 -11.12 28.52 1.89
N GLY A 198 -10.09 29.12 2.46
CA GLY A 198 -10.19 29.81 3.74
C GLY A 198 -10.40 28.89 4.95
N ALA A 199 -10.21 27.57 4.79
CA ALA A 199 -10.28 26.59 5.86
C ALA A 199 -8.94 26.54 6.62
N PHE A 200 -8.57 27.67 7.21
CA PHE A 200 -7.23 27.91 7.76
C PHE A 200 -6.82 26.91 8.84
N LEU A 201 -7.73 26.57 9.76
CA LEU A 201 -7.41 25.58 10.80
C LEU A 201 -7.00 24.23 10.19
N ALA A 202 -7.73 23.76 9.18
CA ALA A 202 -7.41 22.50 8.50
C ALA A 202 -6.05 22.58 7.80
N ALA A 203 -5.70 23.71 7.20
CA ALA A 203 -4.39 23.92 6.59
C ALA A 203 -3.25 23.91 7.62
N ILE A 204 -3.46 24.57 8.77
CA ILE A 204 -2.49 24.58 9.89
C ILE A 204 -2.23 23.16 10.39
N GLU A 205 -3.29 22.35 10.59
CA GLU A 205 -3.15 20.97 11.07
C GLU A 205 -2.36 20.09 10.08
N ARG A 206 -2.56 20.28 8.76
CA ARG A 206 -1.77 19.58 7.75
C ARG A 206 -0.30 20.01 7.76
N GLY A 207 -0.03 21.30 7.89
CA GLY A 207 1.34 21.82 8.03
C GLY A 207 2.00 21.29 9.30
N ARG A 208 1.30 21.32 10.43
CA ARG A 208 1.78 20.75 11.70
C ARG A 208 2.11 19.27 11.58
N TRP A 209 1.24 18.50 10.93
CA TRP A 209 1.48 17.08 10.70
C TRP A 209 2.81 16.83 9.97
N VAL A 210 3.12 17.64 8.96
CA VAL A 210 4.41 17.53 8.25
C VAL A 210 5.58 17.82 9.17
N VAL A 211 5.51 18.89 9.95
CA VAL A 211 6.59 19.27 10.88
C VAL A 211 6.83 18.19 11.94
N GLU A 212 5.77 17.58 12.45
CA GLU A 212 5.85 16.57 13.52
C GLU A 212 6.26 15.19 13.01
N ASN A 213 5.77 14.78 11.84
CA ASN A 213 5.94 13.40 11.34
C ASN A 213 7.02 13.26 10.27
N TYR A 214 7.37 14.36 9.59
CA TYR A 214 8.37 14.37 8.50
C TYR A 214 9.39 15.52 8.67
N PRO A 215 9.98 15.72 9.87
CA PRO A 215 10.82 16.90 10.19
C PRO A 215 12.04 17.05 9.28
N GLU A 216 12.57 15.94 8.77
CA GLU A 216 13.72 15.92 7.86
C GLU A 216 13.35 16.07 6.37
N SER A 217 12.07 16.30 6.05
CA SER A 217 11.64 16.56 4.68
C SER A 217 11.96 18.00 4.27
N ASN A 218 12.31 18.19 3.00
CA ASN A 218 12.42 19.54 2.43
C ASN A 218 11.08 20.27 2.46
N ALA A 219 9.95 19.56 2.50
CA ALA A 219 8.62 20.14 2.59
C ALA A 219 8.32 20.81 3.95
N THR A 220 9.14 20.59 4.98
CA THR A 220 8.94 21.14 6.33
C THR A 220 8.96 22.68 6.32
N ARG A 221 9.79 23.31 5.48
CA ARG A 221 9.83 24.75 5.33
C ARG A 221 8.55 25.30 4.73
N ASP A 222 7.98 24.63 3.73
CA ASP A 222 6.70 25.00 3.11
C ASP A 222 5.53 24.76 4.06
N ALA A 223 5.64 23.74 4.94
CA ALA A 223 4.69 23.47 6.01
C ALA A 223 4.65 24.61 7.05
N LEU A 224 5.82 25.10 7.47
CA LEU A 224 5.90 26.26 8.36
C LEU A 224 5.27 27.51 7.72
N ALA A 225 5.57 27.76 6.45
CA ALA A 225 4.97 28.87 5.72
C ALA A 225 3.44 28.75 5.61
N THR A 226 2.93 27.54 5.35
CA THR A 226 1.50 27.22 5.36
C THR A 226 0.86 27.52 6.72
N MET A 227 1.52 27.16 7.82
CA MET A 227 1.03 27.45 9.18
C MET A 227 1.00 28.96 9.46
N VAL A 228 2.05 29.71 9.06
CA VAL A 228 2.08 31.18 9.18
C VAL A 228 0.87 31.79 8.46
N GLU A 229 0.66 31.41 7.20
CA GLU A 229 -0.46 31.92 6.39
C GLU A 229 -1.82 31.57 7.00
N GLY A 230 -1.98 30.34 7.48
CA GLY A 230 -3.19 29.88 8.15
C GLY A 230 -3.50 30.67 9.42
N TYR A 231 -2.50 30.89 10.30
CA TYR A 231 -2.67 31.70 11.52
C TYR A 231 -2.98 33.18 11.18
N GLN A 232 -2.34 33.77 10.18
CA GLN A 232 -2.68 35.12 9.72
C GLN A 232 -4.13 35.20 9.20
N GLY A 233 -4.58 34.18 8.45
CA GLY A 233 -5.94 34.10 7.94
C GLY A 233 -6.99 34.00 9.05
N MET A 234 -6.64 33.40 10.21
CA MET A 234 -7.47 33.36 11.42
C MET A 234 -7.36 34.63 12.29
N GLY A 235 -6.48 35.57 11.95
CA GLY A 235 -6.21 36.75 12.78
C GLY A 235 -5.37 36.48 14.04
N MET A 236 -4.76 35.28 14.16
CA MET A 236 -3.93 34.84 15.29
C MET A 236 -2.49 35.32 15.13
N GLN A 237 -2.25 36.64 15.24
CA GLN A 237 -0.97 37.28 14.91
C GLN A 237 0.20 36.79 15.79
N ASP A 238 -0.06 36.51 17.09
CA ASP A 238 0.98 36.00 18.00
C ASP A 238 1.50 34.64 17.56
N ARG A 239 0.58 33.71 17.22
CA ARG A 239 0.93 32.38 16.71
C ARG A 239 1.62 32.45 15.35
N ALA A 240 1.13 33.31 14.47
CA ALA A 240 1.78 33.54 13.19
C ALA A 240 3.23 34.03 13.36
N SER A 241 3.47 34.94 14.32
CA SER A 241 4.82 35.47 14.62
C SER A 241 5.76 34.43 15.19
N GLU A 242 5.28 33.55 16.07
CA GLU A 242 6.03 32.43 16.65
C GLU A 242 6.54 31.48 15.52
N VAL A 243 5.62 31.02 14.66
CA VAL A 243 5.96 30.10 13.55
C VAL A 243 6.82 30.81 12.50
N LEU A 244 6.59 32.11 12.24
CA LEU A 244 7.40 32.90 11.32
C LEU A 244 8.85 33.04 11.79
N ALA A 245 9.10 33.15 13.09
CA ALA A 245 10.43 33.17 13.63
C ALA A 245 11.16 31.85 13.34
N VAL A 246 10.48 30.71 13.54
CA VAL A 246 11.02 29.37 13.22
C VAL A 246 11.30 29.23 11.71
N LEU A 247 10.40 29.71 10.86
CA LEU A 247 10.59 29.68 9.40
C LEU A 247 11.83 30.49 8.99
N ARG A 248 12.03 31.67 9.56
CA ARG A 248 13.18 32.53 9.25
C ARG A 248 14.51 31.94 9.70
N GLU A 249 14.52 31.26 10.82
CA GLU A 249 15.71 30.58 11.34
C GLU A 249 16.10 29.38 10.48
N ASN A 250 15.11 28.57 10.07
CA ASN A 250 15.38 27.29 9.39
C ASN A 250 15.37 27.40 7.85
N ALA A 251 14.71 28.41 7.28
CA ALA A 251 14.62 28.62 5.83
C ALA A 251 14.60 30.13 5.49
N PRO A 252 15.68 30.87 5.74
CA PRO A 252 15.73 32.32 5.49
C PRO A 252 15.57 32.71 4.01
N ASP A 253 15.80 31.77 3.11
CA ASP A 253 15.66 31.90 1.64
C ASP A 253 14.28 31.48 1.12
N HIS A 254 13.31 31.19 2.01
CA HIS A 254 11.98 30.77 1.57
C HIS A 254 11.28 31.83 0.73
N GLU A 255 10.63 31.44 -0.39
CA GLU A 255 10.03 32.33 -1.40
C GLU A 255 9.01 33.34 -0.85
N GLN A 256 8.28 32.96 0.23
CA GLN A 256 7.33 33.83 0.91
C GLN A 256 7.96 34.82 1.87
N LEU A 257 9.29 34.77 2.10
CA LEU A 257 10.04 35.72 2.87
C LEU A 257 10.64 36.79 1.95
N GLN A 258 10.07 37.99 1.94
CA GLN A 258 10.56 39.12 1.17
C GLN A 258 11.13 40.18 2.12
N GLY A 259 12.42 40.10 2.42
CA GLY A 259 13.07 40.91 3.43
C GLY A 259 12.48 40.60 4.85
N SER A 260 12.01 41.66 5.50
CA SER A 260 11.35 41.54 6.81
C SER A 260 9.87 41.10 6.73
N ARG A 261 9.30 40.99 5.53
CA ARG A 261 7.87 40.77 5.32
C ARG A 261 7.60 39.33 4.90
N PHE A 262 6.57 38.68 5.48
CA PHE A 262 5.98 37.45 4.97
C PHE A 262 4.88 37.79 3.97
N VAL A 263 4.90 37.17 2.78
CA VAL A 263 3.91 37.37 1.72
C VAL A 263 3.07 36.09 1.61
N PRO A 264 1.78 36.11 2.01
CA PRO A 264 0.89 35.00 1.86
C PRO A 264 0.75 34.57 0.40
N LYS A 265 0.67 33.27 0.15
CA LYS A 265 0.44 32.69 -1.18
C LYS A 265 -0.99 32.96 -1.66
N TYR A 266 -1.95 32.95 -0.72
CA TYR A 266 -3.35 33.24 -0.96
C TYR A 266 -3.80 34.43 -0.10
N ASN A 267 -4.43 35.41 -0.71
CA ASN A 267 -4.99 36.59 -0.02
C ASN A 267 -6.31 36.15 0.67
N GLY A 268 -6.23 35.48 1.77
CA GLY A 268 -7.29 34.98 2.66
C GLY A 268 -8.72 35.43 2.40
N GLY A 269 -9.35 35.01 1.29
CA GLY A 269 -10.78 35.18 1.05
C GLY A 269 -11.36 36.59 1.13
N ARG A 270 -10.56 37.65 1.10
CA ARG A 270 -11.01 39.02 1.03
C ARG A 270 -11.07 39.45 -0.44
N ASN A 271 -12.15 39.04 -1.14
CA ASN A 271 -12.74 39.72 -2.26
C ASN A 271 -14.17 40.11 -1.88
#